data_aa5c841cbe190065428f1649a707e73e
#
_entry.id   aa5c841cbe190065428f1649a707e73e
#
_cell.length_a   1.000
_cell.length_b   1.000
_cell.length_c   1.000
_cell.angle_alpha   90.00
_cell.angle_beta   90.00
_cell.angle_gamma   90.00
#
_symmetry.space_group_name_H-M   'P 1'
#
loop_
_entity.id
_entity.type
_entity.pdbx_description
1 polymer ?
#
loop_
_entity_poly.entity_id
_entity_poly.type
_entity_poly.pdbx_seq_one_letter_code
_entity_poly.pdbx_strand_id
1 'polypeptide(L)'
;MEYKDYEVIIKDLLKKKSSATDEKEKEILKNKIRKFCYEANQNLTSWDRVCIARNKSHPKAEDYIKRLFSNFIELHGDRYYGDDKAIISGIGMFHDIPVTIIAQAKGKTTEENIERNFGMSNPEG
;
A
#
# COMPACT_ATOMS: atom_id res chain seq x y z
N MET A 1 18.95 -10.09 14.95
CA MET A 1 18.92 -9.31 13.69
C MET A 1 17.78 -8.32 13.80
N GLU A 2 18.05 -7.04 13.64
CA GLU A 2 17.02 -6.00 13.69
C GLU A 2 16.21 -5.98 12.39
N TYR A 3 15.00 -5.40 12.43
CA TYR A 3 14.14 -5.30 11.24
C TYR A 3 14.85 -4.63 10.04
N LYS A 4 15.65 -3.61 10.30
CA LYS A 4 16.43 -2.91 9.27
C LYS A 4 17.41 -3.82 8.51
N ASP A 5 18.00 -4.79 9.19
CA ASP A 5 18.92 -5.74 8.58
C ASP A 5 18.18 -6.64 7.58
N TYR A 6 16.99 -7.11 7.96
CA TYR A 6 16.11 -7.87 7.06
C TYR A 6 15.68 -7.05 5.84
N GLU A 7 15.38 -5.78 6.02
CA GLU A 7 14.97 -4.88 4.92
C GLU A 7 16.08 -4.76 3.86
N VAL A 8 17.34 -4.63 4.29
CA VAL A 8 18.49 -4.56 3.38
C VAL A 8 18.65 -5.88 2.61
N ILE A 9 18.60 -7.01 3.30
CA ILE A 9 18.71 -8.33 2.69
C ILE A 9 17.58 -8.58 1.68
N ILE A 10 16.34 -8.26 2.05
CA ILE A 10 15.19 -8.45 1.18
C ILE A 10 15.31 -7.58 -0.08
N LYS A 11 15.74 -6.31 0.05
CA LYS A 11 15.97 -5.42 -1.09
C LYS A 11 17.04 -5.96 -2.05
N ASP A 12 18.13 -6.51 -1.53
CA ASP A 12 19.18 -7.14 -2.36
C ASP A 12 18.64 -8.39 -3.09
N LEU A 13 17.91 -9.24 -2.39
CA LEU A 13 17.28 -10.42 -2.99
C LEU A 13 16.25 -10.07 -4.06
N LEU A 14 15.48 -9.00 -3.88
CA LEU A 14 14.53 -8.51 -4.87
C LEU A 14 15.25 -8.00 -6.14
N LYS A 15 16.36 -7.29 -5.99
CA LYS A 15 17.19 -6.88 -7.12
C LYS A 15 17.75 -8.09 -7.87
N LYS A 16 18.32 -9.08 -7.17
CA LYS A 16 18.82 -10.31 -7.77
C LYS A 16 17.71 -11.07 -8.51
N LYS A 17 16.52 -11.15 -7.92
CA LYS A 17 15.37 -11.79 -8.57
C LYS A 17 14.95 -11.06 -9.86
N SER A 18 14.99 -9.71 -9.88
CA SER A 18 14.64 -8.94 -11.09
C SER A 18 15.66 -9.08 -12.23
N SER A 19 16.92 -9.38 -11.91
CA SER A 19 18.01 -9.59 -12.89
C SER A 19 18.19 -11.06 -13.29
N ALA A 20 17.60 -12.00 -12.56
CA ALA A 20 17.69 -13.43 -12.88
C ALA A 20 16.92 -13.75 -14.18
N THR A 21 17.52 -14.56 -15.03
CA THR A 21 16.92 -15.02 -16.29
C THR A 21 16.35 -16.43 -16.18
N ASP A 22 16.88 -17.25 -15.27
CA ASP A 22 16.43 -18.63 -15.05
C ASP A 22 15.23 -18.67 -14.10
N GLU A 23 14.15 -19.36 -14.50
CA GLU A 23 12.94 -19.52 -13.70
C GLU A 23 13.17 -20.33 -12.42
N LYS A 24 14.10 -21.29 -12.43
CA LYS A 24 14.47 -22.05 -11.21
C LYS A 24 15.15 -21.14 -10.20
N GLU A 25 16.06 -20.29 -10.65
CA GLU A 25 16.73 -19.31 -9.80
C GLU A 25 15.73 -18.31 -9.22
N LYS A 26 14.78 -17.80 -10.01
CA LYS A 26 13.71 -16.92 -9.54
C LYS A 26 12.87 -17.55 -8.45
N GLU A 27 12.52 -18.84 -8.58
CA GLU A 27 11.71 -19.52 -7.55
C GLU A 27 12.49 -19.74 -6.26
N ILE A 28 13.79 -20.08 -6.35
CA ILE A 28 14.66 -20.17 -5.17
C ILE A 28 14.76 -18.82 -4.45
N LEU A 29 14.97 -17.74 -5.20
CA LEU A 29 15.03 -16.39 -4.63
C LEU A 29 13.70 -15.97 -4.00
N LYS A 30 12.58 -16.30 -4.62
CA LYS A 30 11.24 -16.04 -4.10
C LYS A 30 11.01 -16.75 -2.76
N ASN A 31 11.42 -18.00 -2.64
CA ASN A 31 11.30 -18.77 -1.40
C ASN A 31 12.20 -18.20 -0.30
N LYS A 32 13.42 -17.78 -0.63
CA LYS A 32 14.30 -17.07 0.31
C LYS A 32 13.69 -15.76 0.79
N ILE A 33 13.15 -14.94 -0.11
CA ILE A 33 12.46 -13.69 0.24
C ILE A 33 11.30 -13.97 1.20
N ARG A 34 10.45 -14.96 0.91
CA ARG A 34 9.33 -15.33 1.78
C ARG A 34 9.80 -15.72 3.18
N LYS A 35 10.88 -16.50 3.28
CA LYS A 35 11.45 -16.91 4.55
C LYS A 35 11.93 -15.69 5.35
N PHE A 36 12.72 -14.82 4.75
CA PHE A 36 13.20 -13.60 5.43
C PHE A 36 12.07 -12.64 5.80
N CYS A 37 11.04 -12.48 4.96
CA CYS A 37 9.86 -11.70 5.30
C CYS A 37 9.12 -12.31 6.50
N TYR A 38 8.97 -13.61 6.55
CA TYR A 38 8.35 -14.29 7.69
C TYR A 38 9.14 -14.08 8.97
N GLU A 39 10.45 -14.33 8.96
CA GLU A 39 11.35 -14.14 10.11
C GLU A 39 11.34 -12.68 10.59
N ALA A 40 11.42 -11.72 9.68
CA ALA A 40 11.35 -10.30 10.00
C ALA A 40 10.06 -9.92 10.73
N ASN A 41 8.92 -10.53 10.36
CA ASN A 41 7.62 -10.21 10.94
C ASN A 41 7.38 -10.88 12.31
N GLN A 42 8.15 -11.88 12.70
CA GLN A 42 7.96 -12.58 13.99
C GLN A 42 8.37 -11.74 15.21
N ASN A 43 9.36 -10.87 15.04
CA ASN A 43 9.99 -10.14 16.15
C ASN A 43 9.89 -8.62 16.01
N LEU A 44 8.84 -8.12 15.36
CA LEU A 44 8.62 -6.67 15.20
C LEU A 44 8.34 -6.01 16.55
N THR A 45 9.14 -5.02 16.89
CA THR A 45 8.82 -4.10 17.98
C THR A 45 7.67 -3.18 17.59
N SER A 46 7.06 -2.51 18.57
CA SER A 46 6.03 -1.49 18.30
C SER A 46 6.56 -0.37 17.40
N TRP A 47 7.83 0.01 17.59
CA TRP A 47 8.48 1.02 16.77
C TRP A 47 8.71 0.56 15.33
N ASP A 48 9.11 -0.69 15.10
CA ASP A 48 9.27 -1.25 13.75
C ASP A 48 7.95 -1.20 12.98
N ARG A 49 6.84 -1.51 13.64
CA ARG A 49 5.48 -1.42 13.04
C ARG A 49 5.15 0.01 12.60
N VAL A 50 5.49 1.01 13.43
CA VAL A 50 5.33 2.42 13.06
C VAL A 50 6.21 2.79 11.88
N CYS A 51 7.47 2.36 11.86
CA CYS A 51 8.39 2.61 10.75
C CYS A 51 7.90 2.00 9.43
N ILE A 52 7.40 0.76 9.47
CA ILE A 52 6.82 0.09 8.31
C ILE A 52 5.61 0.86 7.78
N ALA A 53 4.66 1.20 8.67
CA ALA A 53 3.45 1.93 8.29
C ALA A 53 3.73 3.32 7.69
N ARG A 54 4.82 3.96 8.15
CA ARG A 54 5.26 5.29 7.66
C ARG A 54 6.22 5.23 6.47
N ASN A 55 6.59 4.06 6.01
CA ASN A 55 7.51 3.93 4.87
C ASN A 55 6.89 4.58 3.62
N LYS A 56 7.66 5.47 2.98
CA LYS A 56 7.22 6.20 1.75
C LYS A 56 6.86 5.25 0.59
N SER A 57 7.51 4.10 0.52
CA SER A 57 7.22 3.08 -0.49
C SER A 57 6.04 2.15 -0.14
N HIS A 58 5.43 2.33 1.05
CA HIS A 58 4.24 1.56 1.43
C HIS A 58 3.08 1.90 0.50
N PRO A 59 2.34 0.91 -0.03
CA PRO A 59 1.18 1.16 -0.88
C PRO A 59 0.17 2.07 -0.20
N LYS A 60 -0.40 2.99 -0.97
CA LYS A 60 -1.46 3.90 -0.52
C LYS A 60 -2.83 3.41 -1.00
N ALA A 61 -3.89 4.06 -0.55
CA ALA A 61 -5.26 3.71 -0.91
C ALA A 61 -5.45 3.50 -2.43
N GLU A 62 -4.94 4.43 -3.24
CA GLU A 62 -5.00 4.36 -4.71
C GLU A 62 -4.30 3.11 -5.28
N ASP A 63 -3.17 2.71 -4.69
CA ASP A 63 -2.43 1.54 -5.15
C ASP A 63 -3.22 0.24 -4.88
N TYR A 64 -3.97 0.18 -3.78
CA TYR A 64 -4.87 -0.93 -3.46
C TYR A 64 -6.09 -0.92 -4.38
N ILE A 65 -6.72 0.24 -4.58
CA ILE A 65 -7.90 0.36 -5.46
C ILE A 65 -7.55 -0.14 -6.86
N LYS A 66 -6.46 0.35 -7.45
CA LYS A 66 -6.01 -0.03 -8.80
C LYS A 66 -5.68 -1.51 -8.96
N ARG A 67 -5.29 -2.20 -7.89
CA ARG A 67 -4.86 -3.60 -7.95
C ARG A 67 -5.95 -4.59 -7.61
N LEU A 68 -6.89 -4.20 -6.76
CA LEU A 68 -7.91 -5.11 -6.23
C LEU A 68 -9.25 -5.00 -6.94
N PHE A 69 -9.55 -3.82 -7.52
CA PHE A 69 -10.85 -3.57 -8.11
C PHE A 69 -10.73 -3.29 -9.60
N SER A 70 -11.65 -3.85 -10.36
CA SER A 70 -11.87 -3.52 -11.77
C SER A 70 -13.06 -2.58 -11.92
N ASN A 71 -13.11 -1.85 -13.03
CA ASN A 71 -14.20 -0.93 -13.36
C ASN A 71 -14.54 0.06 -12.25
N PHE A 72 -13.51 0.57 -11.56
CA PHE A 72 -13.70 1.55 -10.49
C PHE A 72 -14.19 2.87 -11.05
N ILE A 73 -15.31 3.35 -10.53
CA ILE A 73 -15.90 4.66 -10.83
C ILE A 73 -15.85 5.46 -9.54
N GLU A 74 -15.03 6.50 -9.52
CA GLU A 74 -14.90 7.39 -8.37
C GLU A 74 -16.09 8.34 -8.30
N LEU A 75 -16.59 8.57 -7.11
CA LEU A 75 -17.66 9.51 -6.81
C LEU A 75 -17.08 10.71 -6.05
N HIS A 76 -17.46 11.91 -6.44
CA HIS A 76 -16.94 13.15 -5.88
C HIS A 76 -18.06 13.99 -5.32
N GLY A 77 -18.04 14.20 -4.00
CA GLY A 77 -19.01 15.04 -3.31
C GLY A 77 -20.48 14.70 -3.58
N ASP A 78 -21.36 15.45 -3.02
CA ASP A 78 -22.79 15.38 -3.29
C ASP A 78 -23.39 16.80 -3.37
N ARG A 79 -24.72 16.90 -3.29
CA ARG A 79 -25.41 18.20 -3.27
C ARG A 79 -25.29 18.93 -1.94
N TYR A 80 -24.90 18.22 -0.90
CA TYR A 80 -24.84 18.74 0.45
C TYR A 80 -23.46 19.29 0.79
N TYR A 81 -22.41 18.59 0.37
CA TYR A 81 -21.02 18.97 0.62
C TYR A 81 -20.13 18.74 -0.60
N GLY A 82 -19.04 19.49 -0.66
CA GLY A 82 -18.02 19.32 -1.70
C GLY A 82 -17.21 18.03 -1.51
N ASP A 83 -16.33 17.78 -2.48
CA ASP A 83 -15.43 16.64 -2.47
C ASP A 83 -14.42 16.74 -1.33
N ASP A 84 -14.24 15.66 -0.56
CA ASP A 84 -13.20 15.56 0.47
C ASP A 84 -11.99 14.80 -0.08
N LYS A 85 -10.91 15.51 -0.33
CA LYS A 85 -9.69 14.93 -0.89
C LYS A 85 -9.00 13.90 0.02
N ALA A 86 -9.36 13.84 1.30
CA ALA A 86 -8.88 12.82 2.24
C ALA A 86 -9.60 11.48 2.07
N ILE A 87 -10.72 11.43 1.33
CA ILE A 87 -11.49 10.23 1.05
C ILE A 87 -11.49 9.96 -0.46
N ILE A 88 -11.27 8.71 -0.83
CA ILE A 88 -11.54 8.19 -2.17
C ILE A 88 -12.72 7.24 -2.04
N SER A 89 -13.83 7.58 -2.64
CA SER A 89 -15.03 6.75 -2.59
C SER A 89 -15.53 6.44 -4.01
N GLY A 90 -16.18 5.30 -4.18
CA GLY A 90 -16.70 4.92 -5.46
C GLY A 90 -17.29 3.52 -5.50
N ILE A 91 -17.61 3.07 -6.68
CA ILE A 91 -18.15 1.75 -6.96
C ILE A 91 -17.17 1.02 -7.87
N GLY A 92 -16.93 -0.25 -7.60
CA GLY A 92 -16.06 -1.09 -8.42
C GLY A 92 -16.42 -2.56 -8.31
N MET A 93 -15.71 -3.40 -9.05
CA MET A 93 -15.90 -4.84 -9.03
C MET A 93 -14.73 -5.50 -8.28
N PHE A 94 -15.03 -6.34 -7.30
CA PHE A 94 -14.08 -7.21 -6.62
C PHE A 94 -14.43 -8.67 -6.91
N HIS A 95 -13.60 -9.35 -7.71
CA HIS A 95 -13.89 -10.73 -8.17
C HIS A 95 -15.32 -10.87 -8.75
N ASP A 96 -15.69 -9.96 -9.66
CA ASP A 96 -17.02 -9.89 -10.30
C ASP A 96 -18.21 -9.58 -9.36
N ILE A 97 -17.92 -9.21 -8.12
CA ILE A 97 -18.92 -8.75 -7.15
C ILE A 97 -18.90 -7.22 -7.10
N PRO A 98 -20.04 -6.54 -7.34
CA PRO A 98 -20.11 -5.07 -7.19
C PRO A 98 -19.97 -4.69 -5.73
N VAL A 99 -19.07 -3.74 -5.45
CA VAL A 99 -18.78 -3.27 -4.10
C VAL A 99 -18.69 -1.76 -4.06
N THR A 100 -19.08 -1.17 -2.94
CA THR A 100 -18.79 0.22 -2.62
C THR A 100 -17.42 0.27 -1.93
N ILE A 101 -16.58 1.18 -2.38
CA ILE A 101 -15.22 1.36 -1.88
C ILE A 101 -15.17 2.70 -1.18
N ILE A 102 -14.71 2.71 0.06
CA ILE A 102 -14.42 3.92 0.84
C ILE A 102 -13.00 3.78 1.38
N ALA A 103 -12.10 4.65 0.95
CA ALA A 103 -10.70 4.57 1.30
C ALA A 103 -10.19 5.91 1.81
N GLN A 104 -9.64 5.92 3.01
CA GLN A 104 -8.95 7.09 3.54
C GLN A 104 -7.60 7.24 2.85
N ALA A 105 -7.40 8.39 2.20
CA ALA A 105 -6.27 8.65 1.34
C ALA A 105 -5.26 9.60 2.00
N LYS A 106 -4.00 9.18 2.01
CA LYS A 106 -2.86 10.00 2.41
C LYS A 106 -1.90 10.14 1.24
N GLY A 107 -1.37 11.35 1.05
CA GLY A 107 -0.46 11.64 -0.06
C GLY A 107 0.88 10.91 0.03
N LYS A 108 1.60 10.88 -1.08
CA LYS A 108 2.98 10.36 -1.20
C LYS A 108 4.02 11.47 -0.99
N THR A 109 3.67 12.71 -1.32
CA THR A 109 4.50 13.91 -1.14
C THR A 109 3.97 14.79 -0.02
N THR A 110 4.72 15.81 0.35
CA THR A 110 4.28 16.80 1.35
C THR A 110 3.12 17.63 0.83
N GLU A 111 3.18 18.03 -0.42
CA GLU A 111 2.15 18.81 -1.10
C GLU A 111 0.83 18.04 -1.15
N GLU A 112 0.86 16.78 -1.60
CA GLU A 112 -0.31 15.91 -1.61
C GLU A 112 -0.86 15.66 -0.20
N ASN A 113 -0.01 15.58 0.83
CA ASN A 113 -0.46 15.43 2.20
C ASN A 113 -1.19 16.69 2.69
N ILE A 114 -0.72 17.88 2.33
CA ILE A 114 -1.40 19.14 2.66
C ILE A 114 -2.76 19.19 1.95
N GLU A 115 -2.79 18.89 0.66
CA GLU A 115 -4.02 18.87 -0.13
C GLU A 115 -5.08 17.90 0.43
N ARG A 116 -4.64 16.74 0.92
CA ARG A 116 -5.49 15.71 1.54
C ARG A 116 -5.65 15.88 3.05
N ASN A 117 -5.38 17.09 3.58
CA ASN A 117 -5.43 17.37 5.01
C ASN A 117 -4.76 16.27 5.87
N PHE A 118 -3.60 15.76 5.42
CA PHE A 118 -2.85 14.66 6.04
C PHE A 118 -3.66 13.36 6.21
N GLY A 119 -4.69 13.14 5.40
CA GLY A 119 -5.59 12.01 5.48
C GLY A 119 -6.67 12.16 6.56
N MET A 120 -6.87 13.37 7.08
CA MET A 120 -7.94 13.66 8.02
C MET A 120 -9.17 14.13 7.25
N SER A 121 -10.20 13.30 7.20
CA SER A 121 -11.47 13.64 6.57
C SER A 121 -12.23 14.69 7.38
N ASN A 122 -13.01 15.51 6.69
CA ASN A 122 -14.01 16.37 7.33
C ASN A 122 -15.20 15.51 7.85
N PRO A 123 -15.98 16.02 8.81
CA PRO A 123 -17.14 15.28 9.31
C PRO A 123 -18.17 14.95 8.23
N GLU A 124 -18.24 15.75 7.18
CA GLU A 124 -19.16 15.62 6.05
C GLU A 124 -18.56 14.78 4.89
N GLY A 125 -17.27 14.43 4.97
CA GLY A 125 -16.54 13.69 3.93
C GLY A 125 -16.71 12.18 3.95
#